data_e2eb495838bb5bf581cadf206d72fef6
#
_entry.id   e2eb495838bb5bf581cadf206d72fef6
#
_cell.length_a   1.000
_cell.length_b   1.000
_cell.length_c   1.000
_cell.angle_alpha   90.00
_cell.angle_beta   90.00
_cell.angle_gamma   90.00
#
_symmetry.space_group_name_H-M   'P 1'
#
loop_
_entity.id
_entity.type
_entity.pdbx_description
1 polymer ?
#
loop_
_entity_poly.entity_id
_entity_poly.type
_entity_poly.pdbx_seq_one_letter_code
_entity_poly.pdbx_strand_id
1 'polypeptide(L)'
;DTLQKRLEDKSMKLNPKKVEYLAADVWFKFLGFSIKGGMVSLSSSRIKTFQHEIERRTIRCRDTTLVKAVDAVNRYLYKGEFSWAIQVLPVCNVKSDLNELNKFVMDCFRAIQTGRCKIGGLGYVRTKPDGCIVRGRGRNVKANRDKTDRDIPGYLTVGCMRNALLTSRAVYNTLVASL
;
A
#
# COMPACT_ATOMS: atom_id res chain seq x y z
N ASP A 1 18.47 -30.86 -3.69
CA ASP A 1 18.29 -32.29 -3.41
C ASP A 1 17.25 -32.58 -2.32
N THR A 2 17.22 -31.85 -1.21
CA THR A 2 16.24 -32.10 -0.12
C THR A 2 14.81 -31.75 -0.56
N LEU A 3 14.62 -30.67 -1.35
CA LEU A 3 13.31 -30.26 -1.83
C LEU A 3 12.76 -31.24 -2.86
N GLN A 4 13.60 -31.66 -3.79
CA GLN A 4 13.24 -32.63 -4.83
C GLN A 4 12.77 -33.96 -4.20
N LYS A 5 13.52 -34.47 -3.22
CA LYS A 5 13.17 -35.67 -2.50
C LYS A 5 11.82 -35.58 -1.77
N ARG A 6 11.56 -34.44 -1.11
CA ARG A 6 10.26 -34.15 -0.45
C ARG A 6 9.08 -34.04 -1.42
N LEU A 7 9.32 -33.62 -2.64
CA LEU A 7 8.28 -33.54 -3.67
C LEU A 7 8.01 -34.92 -4.27
N GLU A 8 9.07 -35.73 -4.50
CA GLU A 8 8.94 -37.10 -4.97
C GLU A 8 8.18 -37.98 -3.98
N ASP A 9 8.42 -37.80 -2.67
CA ASP A 9 7.66 -38.48 -1.59
C ASP A 9 6.16 -38.15 -1.64
N LYS A 10 5.78 -37.00 -2.22
CA LYS A 10 4.39 -36.58 -2.42
C LYS A 10 3.88 -36.82 -3.85
N SER A 11 4.57 -37.64 -4.63
CA SER A 11 4.25 -37.93 -6.03
C SER A 11 4.21 -36.67 -6.92
N MET A 12 4.94 -35.62 -6.53
CA MET A 12 5.07 -34.39 -7.30
C MET A 12 6.41 -34.32 -8.01
N LYS A 13 6.43 -33.86 -9.26
CA LYS A 13 7.65 -33.68 -10.05
C LYS A 13 7.87 -32.21 -10.37
N LEU A 14 9.11 -31.75 -10.21
CA LEU A 14 9.52 -30.44 -10.69
C LEU A 14 9.55 -30.43 -12.22
N ASN A 15 8.99 -29.38 -12.81
CA ASN A 15 9.12 -29.16 -14.24
C ASN A 15 10.50 -28.52 -14.53
N PRO A 16 11.46 -29.21 -15.15
CA PRO A 16 12.82 -28.71 -15.33
C PRO A 16 12.88 -27.41 -16.16
N LYS A 17 11.88 -27.18 -17.03
CA LYS A 17 11.78 -25.95 -17.81
C LYS A 17 11.32 -24.72 -17.00
N LYS A 18 10.84 -24.93 -15.78
CA LYS A 18 10.34 -23.87 -14.88
C LYS A 18 11.17 -23.72 -13.62
N VAL A 19 12.23 -24.49 -13.48
CA VAL A 19 13.16 -24.39 -12.34
C VAL A 19 14.29 -23.46 -12.71
N GLU A 20 14.45 -22.39 -11.95
CA GLU A 20 15.55 -21.46 -12.08
C GLU A 20 16.40 -21.50 -10.79
N TYR A 21 17.70 -21.59 -10.94
CA TYR A 21 18.66 -21.48 -9.84
C TYR A 21 19.24 -20.06 -9.86
N LEU A 22 18.89 -19.27 -8.87
CA LEU A 22 19.37 -17.89 -8.75
C LEU A 22 20.33 -17.78 -7.57
N ALA A 23 21.38 -16.99 -7.73
CA ALA A 23 22.25 -16.63 -6.63
C ALA A 23 21.48 -15.80 -5.59
N ALA A 24 21.85 -15.93 -4.31
CA ALA A 24 21.13 -15.27 -3.21
C ALA A 24 21.17 -13.72 -3.28
N ASP A 25 22.14 -13.17 -4.00
CA ASP A 25 22.34 -11.73 -4.19
C ASP A 25 21.61 -11.15 -5.41
N VAL A 26 20.86 -11.98 -6.16
CA VAL A 26 20.08 -11.55 -7.31
C VAL A 26 18.61 -11.34 -6.93
N TRP A 27 18.02 -10.23 -7.39
CA TRP A 27 16.60 -9.99 -7.22
C TRP A 27 15.76 -10.94 -8.07
N PHE A 28 14.83 -11.65 -7.46
CA PHE A 28 13.82 -12.41 -8.18
C PHE A 28 12.41 -12.05 -7.72
N LYS A 29 11.43 -12.29 -8.59
CA LYS A 29 10.01 -12.01 -8.33
C LYS A 29 9.28 -13.28 -7.98
N PHE A 30 8.54 -13.26 -6.87
CA PHE A 30 7.71 -14.37 -6.45
C PHE A 30 6.41 -13.88 -5.81
N LEU A 31 5.26 -14.32 -6.30
CA LEU A 31 3.92 -13.98 -5.79
C LEU A 31 3.67 -12.47 -5.55
N GLY A 32 4.23 -11.62 -6.41
CA GLY A 32 4.08 -10.17 -6.28
C GLY A 32 5.05 -9.51 -5.30
N PHE A 33 6.06 -10.23 -4.85
CA PHE A 33 7.19 -9.72 -4.08
C PHE A 33 8.47 -9.77 -4.90
N SER A 34 9.41 -8.91 -4.56
CA SER A 34 10.80 -8.96 -5.01
C SER A 34 11.67 -9.40 -3.84
N ILE A 35 12.45 -10.46 -4.00
CA ILE A 35 13.22 -11.08 -2.93
C ILE A 35 14.70 -11.07 -3.30
N LYS A 36 15.56 -10.70 -2.34
CA LYS A 36 17.02 -10.72 -2.47
C LYS A 36 17.65 -10.83 -1.10
N GLY A 37 18.47 -11.84 -0.87
CA GLY A 37 19.31 -11.96 0.35
C GLY A 37 18.53 -11.82 1.67
N GLY A 38 17.32 -12.37 1.76
CA GLY A 38 16.45 -12.23 2.94
C GLY A 38 15.63 -10.92 3.00
N MET A 39 15.87 -9.96 2.11
CA MET A 39 15.00 -8.80 1.94
C MET A 39 13.80 -9.17 1.08
N VAL A 40 12.61 -8.80 1.54
CA VAL A 40 11.35 -9.01 0.83
C VAL A 40 10.68 -7.66 0.64
N SER A 41 10.70 -7.17 -0.58
CA SER A 41 10.13 -5.91 -1.04
C SER A 41 8.87 -6.16 -1.87
N LEU A 42 8.06 -5.14 -2.07
CA LEU A 42 6.91 -5.21 -2.96
C LEU A 42 7.34 -5.08 -4.43
N SER A 43 6.76 -5.90 -5.30
CA SER A 43 6.98 -5.73 -6.73
C SER A 43 6.33 -4.43 -7.24
N SER A 44 6.89 -3.84 -8.28
CA SER A 44 6.37 -2.62 -8.91
C SER A 44 4.90 -2.77 -9.35
N SER A 45 4.50 -3.97 -9.79
CA SER A 45 3.10 -4.24 -10.18
C SER A 45 2.18 -4.17 -8.96
N ARG A 46 2.58 -4.73 -7.82
CA ARG A 46 1.78 -4.72 -6.59
C ARG A 46 1.65 -3.32 -6.02
N ILE A 47 2.72 -2.52 -6.07
CA ILE A 47 2.70 -1.10 -5.71
C ILE A 47 1.72 -0.32 -6.59
N LYS A 48 1.77 -0.51 -7.92
CA LYS A 48 0.85 0.16 -8.85
C LYS A 48 -0.61 -0.23 -8.60
N THR A 49 -0.89 -1.51 -8.35
CA THR A 49 -2.24 -1.99 -8.01
C THR A 49 -2.72 -1.34 -6.71
N PHE A 50 -1.87 -1.30 -5.68
CA PHE A 50 -2.20 -0.61 -4.43
C PHE A 50 -2.52 0.87 -4.66
N GLN A 51 -1.67 1.60 -5.36
CA GLN A 51 -1.87 3.02 -5.66
C GLN A 51 -3.18 3.24 -6.42
N HIS A 52 -3.46 2.44 -7.44
CA HIS A 52 -4.71 2.52 -8.19
C HIS A 52 -5.94 2.28 -7.32
N GLU A 53 -5.89 1.29 -6.42
CA GLU A 53 -6.99 1.01 -5.51
C GLU A 53 -7.23 2.13 -4.47
N ILE A 54 -6.16 2.76 -3.97
CA ILE A 54 -6.27 3.94 -3.10
C ILE A 54 -6.84 5.14 -3.87
N GLU A 55 -6.32 5.42 -5.06
CA GLU A 55 -6.83 6.50 -5.91
C GLU A 55 -8.30 6.32 -6.23
N ARG A 56 -8.73 5.12 -6.57
CA ARG A 56 -10.13 4.81 -6.87
C ARG A 56 -11.06 5.15 -5.71
N ARG A 57 -10.61 4.98 -4.47
CA ARG A 57 -11.37 5.24 -3.24
C ARG A 57 -11.30 6.68 -2.77
N THR A 58 -10.31 7.44 -3.20
CA THR A 58 -10.06 8.79 -2.70
C THR A 58 -10.32 9.88 -3.74
N ILE A 59 -9.90 9.69 -4.99
CA ILE A 59 -9.89 10.74 -6.01
C ILE A 59 -11.15 10.68 -6.90
N ARG A 60 -11.64 9.48 -7.21
CA ARG A 60 -12.77 9.30 -8.13
C ARG A 60 -14.14 9.56 -7.53
N CYS A 61 -14.24 9.62 -6.22
CA CYS A 61 -15.50 9.92 -5.52
C CYS A 61 -15.59 11.42 -5.28
N ARG A 62 -16.03 12.21 -6.27
CA ARG A 62 -16.14 13.67 -6.19
C ARG A 62 -17.03 14.17 -5.05
N ASP A 63 -17.99 13.35 -4.62
CA ASP A 63 -18.94 13.67 -3.53
C ASP A 63 -18.55 13.00 -2.21
N THR A 64 -17.31 12.52 -2.08
CA THR A 64 -16.86 11.80 -0.89
C THR A 64 -16.26 12.76 0.13
N THR A 65 -16.81 12.74 1.32
CA THR A 65 -16.18 13.41 2.47
C THR A 65 -14.90 12.65 2.88
N LEU A 66 -13.97 13.37 3.54
CA LEU A 66 -12.74 12.74 4.06
C LEU A 66 -13.05 11.49 4.91
N VAL A 67 -14.08 11.57 5.76
CA VAL A 67 -14.49 10.44 6.63
C VAL A 67 -14.87 9.21 5.80
N LYS A 68 -15.68 9.37 4.76
CA LYS A 68 -16.07 8.26 3.88
C LYS A 68 -14.87 7.68 3.12
N ALA A 69 -13.94 8.54 2.68
CA ALA A 69 -12.73 8.11 2.01
C ALA A 69 -11.81 7.31 2.95
N VAL A 70 -11.64 7.77 4.20
CA VAL A 70 -10.87 7.08 5.23
C VAL A 70 -11.48 5.71 5.51
N ASP A 71 -12.79 5.62 5.72
CA ASP A 71 -13.49 4.36 5.94
C ASP A 71 -13.34 3.39 4.76
N ALA A 72 -13.49 3.87 3.51
CA ALA A 72 -13.31 3.05 2.32
C ALA A 72 -11.88 2.52 2.17
N VAL A 73 -10.87 3.32 2.51
CA VAL A 73 -9.47 2.92 2.50
C VAL A 73 -9.17 1.93 3.62
N ASN A 74 -9.64 2.18 4.83
CA ASN A 74 -9.47 1.28 5.98
C ASN A 74 -10.08 -0.09 5.71
N ARG A 75 -11.28 -0.13 5.12
CA ARG A 75 -11.91 -1.42 4.71
C ARG A 75 -11.04 -2.18 3.73
N TYR A 76 -10.51 -1.52 2.71
CA TYR A 76 -9.65 -2.16 1.73
C TYR A 76 -8.35 -2.67 2.35
N LEU A 77 -7.73 -1.84 3.19
CA LEU A 77 -6.44 -2.17 3.76
C LEU A 77 -6.54 -3.23 4.86
N TYR A 78 -7.54 -3.17 5.73
CA TYR A 78 -7.50 -3.90 7.00
C TYR A 78 -8.68 -4.84 7.24
N LYS A 79 -9.83 -4.63 6.58
CA LYS A 79 -11.04 -5.40 6.88
C LYS A 79 -11.13 -6.67 6.04
N GLY A 80 -11.35 -7.80 6.72
CA GLY A 80 -11.51 -9.12 6.12
C GLY A 80 -10.28 -9.99 6.18
N GLU A 81 -10.49 -11.29 6.04
CA GLU A 81 -9.43 -12.32 6.14
C GLU A 81 -8.38 -12.21 5.02
N PHE A 82 -8.77 -11.69 3.87
CA PHE A 82 -7.90 -11.50 2.71
C PHE A 82 -7.56 -10.01 2.49
N SER A 83 -7.62 -9.19 3.53
CA SER A 83 -7.27 -7.78 3.43
C SER A 83 -5.82 -7.60 2.96
N TRP A 84 -5.55 -6.47 2.33
CA TRP A 84 -4.21 -6.15 1.84
C TRP A 84 -3.14 -6.26 2.94
N ALA A 85 -3.46 -5.77 4.14
CA ALA A 85 -2.54 -5.81 5.28
C ALA A 85 -2.15 -7.24 5.67
N ILE A 86 -3.10 -8.14 5.74
CA ILE A 86 -2.83 -9.54 6.11
C ILE A 86 -1.96 -10.26 5.08
N GLN A 87 -2.13 -9.93 3.81
CA GLN A 87 -1.33 -10.53 2.74
C GLN A 87 0.09 -9.95 2.64
N VAL A 88 0.30 -8.70 3.04
CA VAL A 88 1.53 -7.97 2.77
C VAL A 88 2.38 -7.74 4.02
N LEU A 89 1.77 -7.29 5.12
CA LEU A 89 2.53 -6.83 6.28
C LEU A 89 3.38 -7.91 6.97
N PRO A 90 2.97 -9.20 7.03
CA PRO A 90 3.81 -10.24 7.61
C PRO A 90 5.01 -10.61 6.74
N VAL A 91 4.90 -10.41 5.43
CA VAL A 91 5.88 -10.87 4.43
C VAL A 91 6.88 -9.78 4.08
N CYS A 92 6.40 -8.56 3.83
CA CYS A 92 7.27 -7.43 3.45
C CYS A 92 8.09 -6.95 4.65
N ASN A 93 9.43 -7.04 4.56
CA ASN A 93 10.32 -6.58 5.63
C ASN A 93 11.06 -5.28 5.29
N VAL A 94 10.90 -4.74 4.09
CA VAL A 94 11.48 -3.46 3.67
C VAL A 94 10.60 -2.31 4.16
N LYS A 95 11.05 -1.65 5.24
CA LYS A 95 10.29 -0.55 5.89
C LYS A 95 10.09 0.66 4.99
N SER A 96 11.04 0.97 4.10
CA SER A 96 10.95 2.09 3.15
C SER A 96 9.72 1.97 2.27
N ASP A 97 9.45 0.78 1.73
CA ASP A 97 8.30 0.54 0.85
C ASP A 97 6.98 0.82 1.56
N LEU A 98 6.83 0.31 2.79
CA LEU A 98 5.64 0.53 3.60
C LEU A 98 5.45 2.00 3.97
N ASN A 99 6.54 2.73 4.26
CA ASN A 99 6.50 4.15 4.52
C ASN A 99 6.10 4.96 3.28
N GLU A 100 6.59 4.59 2.09
CA GLU A 100 6.21 5.24 0.84
C GLU A 100 4.73 5.02 0.52
N LEU A 101 4.22 3.81 0.72
CA LEU A 101 2.80 3.52 0.54
C LEU A 101 1.94 4.31 1.54
N ASN A 102 2.33 4.36 2.81
CA ASN A 102 1.62 5.17 3.81
C ASN A 102 1.62 6.66 3.44
N LYS A 103 2.75 7.19 3.00
CA LYS A 103 2.86 8.56 2.52
C LYS A 103 1.94 8.82 1.34
N PHE A 104 1.85 7.89 0.40
CA PHE A 104 0.94 8.00 -0.74
C PHE A 104 -0.53 8.08 -0.29
N VAL A 105 -0.96 7.23 0.65
CA VAL A 105 -2.31 7.28 1.22
C VAL A 105 -2.60 8.63 1.88
N MET A 106 -1.66 9.12 2.69
CA MET A 106 -1.77 10.43 3.35
C MET A 106 -1.86 11.57 2.34
N ASP A 107 -1.09 11.53 1.25
CA ASP A 107 -1.16 12.54 0.19
C ASP A 107 -2.54 12.52 -0.52
N CYS A 108 -3.14 11.34 -0.71
CA CYS A 108 -4.50 11.22 -1.25
C CYS A 108 -5.55 11.85 -0.29
N PHE A 109 -5.45 11.61 1.01
CA PHE A 109 -6.36 12.23 1.98
C PHE A 109 -6.17 13.75 2.05
N ARG A 110 -4.93 14.23 2.02
CA ARG A 110 -4.66 15.68 1.95
C ARG A 110 -5.23 16.33 0.69
N ALA A 111 -5.22 15.61 -0.43
CA ALA A 111 -5.83 16.08 -1.66
C ALA A 111 -7.34 16.30 -1.50
N ILE A 112 -8.05 15.42 -0.79
CA ILE A 112 -9.47 15.60 -0.45
C ILE A 112 -9.67 16.81 0.45
N GLN A 113 -8.88 16.94 1.53
CA GLN A 113 -8.98 18.07 2.47
C GLN A 113 -8.74 19.44 1.82
N THR A 114 -7.85 19.49 0.83
CA THR A 114 -7.46 20.75 0.18
C THR A 114 -8.18 20.99 -1.14
N GLY A 115 -9.03 20.05 -1.59
CA GLY A 115 -9.67 20.09 -2.91
C GLY A 115 -8.64 20.01 -4.07
N ARG A 116 -7.46 19.46 -3.83
CA ARG A 116 -6.38 19.35 -4.80
C ARG A 116 -6.06 17.89 -5.05
N CYS A 117 -6.12 17.45 -6.29
CA CYS A 117 -5.73 16.10 -6.69
C CYS A 117 -4.30 16.09 -7.22
N LYS A 118 -3.50 15.09 -6.80
CA LYS A 118 -2.21 14.79 -7.39
C LYS A 118 -2.43 13.83 -8.55
N ILE A 119 -2.16 14.28 -9.78
CA ILE A 119 -2.20 13.41 -10.95
C ILE A 119 -0.77 13.13 -11.40
N GLY A 120 -0.37 11.86 -11.38
CA GLY A 120 0.78 11.35 -12.13
C GLY A 120 2.12 12.00 -11.88
N GLY A 121 2.44 12.45 -10.66
CA GLY A 121 3.76 13.02 -10.33
C GLY A 121 4.02 14.42 -10.88
N LEU A 122 3.13 14.99 -11.68
CA LEU A 122 3.32 16.25 -12.41
C LEU A 122 2.59 17.48 -11.82
N GLY A 123 2.42 17.53 -10.51
CA GLY A 123 1.83 18.69 -9.84
C GLY A 123 0.40 18.46 -9.32
N TYR A 124 -0.07 19.42 -8.56
CA TYR A 124 -1.43 19.40 -8.01
C TYR A 124 -2.43 19.88 -9.05
N VAL A 125 -3.56 19.20 -9.13
CA VAL A 125 -4.67 19.62 -9.98
C VAL A 125 -5.77 20.16 -9.09
N ARG A 126 -6.21 21.38 -9.37
CA ARG A 126 -7.34 22.00 -8.70
C ARG A 126 -8.60 21.75 -9.53
N THR A 127 -9.59 21.14 -8.92
CA THR A 127 -10.93 21.07 -9.52
C THR A 127 -11.70 22.34 -9.17
N LYS A 128 -12.17 23.06 -10.16
CA LYS A 128 -13.07 24.20 -9.97
C LYS A 128 -14.49 23.73 -9.63
N PRO A 129 -15.35 24.58 -9.05
CA PRO A 129 -16.75 24.22 -8.78
C PRO A 129 -17.54 23.76 -10.02
N ASP A 130 -17.14 24.19 -11.19
CA ASP A 130 -17.71 23.79 -12.48
C ASP A 130 -17.24 22.41 -12.98
N GLY A 131 -16.43 21.71 -12.20
CA GLY A 131 -15.87 20.43 -12.56
C GLY A 131 -14.65 20.49 -13.48
N CYS A 132 -14.23 21.68 -13.89
CA CYS A 132 -13.07 21.87 -14.75
C CYS A 132 -11.76 21.63 -14.00
N ILE A 133 -10.87 20.85 -14.60
CA ILE A 133 -9.57 20.50 -14.01
C ILE A 133 -8.52 21.53 -14.44
N VAL A 134 -7.98 22.28 -13.48
CA VAL A 134 -6.91 23.25 -13.74
C VAL A 134 -5.59 22.70 -13.22
N ARG A 135 -4.62 22.52 -14.12
CA ARG A 135 -3.25 22.17 -13.76
C ARG A 135 -2.54 23.39 -13.18
N GLY A 136 -2.23 23.35 -11.88
CA GLY A 136 -1.43 24.38 -11.22
C GLY A 136 0.05 23.98 -11.19
N ARG A 137 0.95 24.85 -11.64
CA ARG A 137 2.37 24.73 -11.31
C ARG A 137 2.53 24.96 -9.81
N GLY A 138 3.03 23.95 -9.08
CA GLY A 138 3.20 24.00 -7.63
C GLY A 138 4.22 25.03 -7.18
N ARG A 139 3.78 26.29 -7.02
CA ARG A 139 4.52 27.24 -6.20
C ARG A 139 4.11 27.03 -4.74
N ASN A 140 5.10 26.78 -3.88
CA ASN A 140 4.99 26.75 -2.42
C ASN A 140 4.27 25.57 -1.76
N VAL A 141 4.62 24.34 -2.13
CA VAL A 141 4.25 23.14 -1.35
C VAL A 141 5.02 23.07 -0.01
N LYS A 142 6.20 23.74 0.10
CA LYS A 142 7.02 23.72 1.33
C LYS A 142 6.35 24.42 2.51
N ALA A 143 5.64 25.52 2.29
CA ALA A 143 5.05 26.31 3.38
C ALA A 143 3.85 25.65 4.08
N ASN A 144 3.19 24.69 3.45
CA ASN A 144 2.05 23.97 4.04
C ASN A 144 2.39 22.58 4.58
N ARG A 145 3.63 22.10 4.40
CA ARG A 145 4.06 20.81 4.96
C ARG A 145 3.98 20.77 6.48
N ASP A 146 4.36 21.86 7.13
CA ASP A 146 4.43 21.93 8.59
C ASP A 146 3.06 22.03 9.28
N LYS A 147 2.00 22.38 8.53
CA LYS A 147 0.63 22.49 9.06
C LYS A 147 -0.24 21.24 8.85
N THR A 148 0.21 20.29 8.05
CA THR A 148 -0.60 19.14 7.61
C THR A 148 -0.04 17.78 8.04
N ASP A 149 0.96 17.75 8.92
CA ASP A 149 1.44 16.52 9.55
C ASP A 149 0.52 16.02 10.69
N ARG A 150 -0.69 16.59 10.78
CA ARG A 150 -1.70 16.10 11.73
C ARG A 150 -2.21 14.77 11.23
N ASP A 151 -2.29 13.83 12.15
CA ASP A 151 -2.92 12.54 11.93
C ASP A 151 -4.29 12.71 11.29
N ILE A 152 -4.57 11.93 10.27
CA ILE A 152 -5.89 11.91 9.64
C ILE A 152 -6.84 11.18 10.59
N PRO A 153 -7.88 11.85 11.13
CA PRO A 153 -8.78 11.20 12.07
C PRO A 153 -9.38 9.91 11.50
N GLY A 154 -9.32 8.84 12.29
CA GLY A 154 -9.85 7.53 11.91
C GLY A 154 -8.97 6.72 10.95
N TYR A 155 -7.86 7.25 10.43
CA TYR A 155 -6.92 6.47 9.63
C TYR A 155 -5.84 5.82 10.50
N LEU A 156 -5.75 4.49 10.44
CA LEU A 156 -4.65 3.74 11.05
C LEU A 156 -3.52 3.57 10.05
N THR A 157 -2.34 4.06 10.41
CA THR A 157 -1.18 3.99 9.50
C THR A 157 -0.74 2.54 9.26
N VAL A 158 -0.19 2.29 8.09
CA VAL A 158 0.36 0.98 7.71
C VAL A 158 1.40 0.49 8.72
N GLY A 159 2.22 1.41 9.27
CA GLY A 159 3.22 1.10 10.29
C GLY A 159 2.60 0.66 11.62
N CYS A 160 1.57 1.36 12.09
CA CYS A 160 0.83 0.99 13.30
C CYS A 160 0.22 -0.41 13.16
N MET A 161 -0.49 -0.66 12.07
CA MET A 161 -1.15 -1.94 11.82
C MET A 161 -0.15 -3.09 11.64
N ARG A 162 1.02 -2.82 11.03
CA ARG A 162 2.10 -3.80 10.94
C ARG A 162 2.61 -4.18 12.33
N ASN A 163 2.88 -3.19 13.17
CA ASN A 163 3.36 -3.45 14.54
C ASN A 163 2.32 -4.27 15.32
N ALA A 164 1.04 -3.90 15.25
CA ALA A 164 -0.03 -4.65 15.90
C ALA A 164 -0.08 -6.11 15.42
N LEU A 165 -0.01 -6.34 14.11
CA LEU A 165 -0.05 -7.68 13.53
C LEU A 165 1.16 -8.54 13.92
N LEU A 166 2.36 -7.94 14.00
CA LEU A 166 3.57 -8.64 14.42
C LEU A 166 3.59 -8.92 15.94
N THR A 167 2.91 -8.09 16.74
CA THR A 167 2.81 -8.30 18.18
C THR A 167 1.81 -9.40 18.51
N SER A 168 0.59 -9.30 18.01
CA SER A 168 -0.45 -10.30 18.21
C SER A 168 -1.59 -10.12 17.22
N ARG A 169 -2.09 -11.23 16.67
CA ARG A 169 -3.29 -11.23 15.84
C ARG A 169 -4.53 -10.69 16.60
N ALA A 170 -4.61 -10.90 17.89
CA ALA A 170 -5.70 -10.38 18.71
C ALA A 170 -5.65 -8.84 18.78
N VAL A 171 -4.48 -8.25 19.01
CA VAL A 171 -4.29 -6.79 19.00
C VAL A 171 -4.67 -6.19 17.64
N TYR A 172 -4.24 -6.81 16.54
CA TYR A 172 -4.63 -6.40 15.20
C TYR A 172 -6.16 -6.42 15.03
N ASN A 173 -6.80 -7.51 15.39
CA ASN A 173 -8.26 -7.67 15.26
C ASN A 173 -9.03 -6.64 16.10
N THR A 174 -8.54 -6.31 17.31
CA THR A 174 -9.13 -5.25 18.15
C THR A 174 -9.08 -3.89 17.46
N LEU A 175 -7.94 -3.53 16.86
CA LEU A 175 -7.81 -2.29 16.11
C LEU A 175 -8.71 -2.25 14.86
N VAL A 176 -8.83 -3.37 14.16
CA VAL A 176 -9.73 -3.47 12.98
C VAL A 176 -11.20 -3.37 13.38
N ALA A 177 -11.57 -3.88 14.55
CA ALA A 177 -12.95 -3.78 15.06
C ALA A 177 -13.34 -2.35 15.46
N SER A 178 -12.37 -1.49 15.78
CA SER A 178 -12.58 -0.06 16.11
C SER A 178 -12.71 0.84 14.87
N LEU A 179 -12.49 0.31 13.66
CA LEU A 179 -12.66 0.99 12.37
C LEU A 179 -14.09 0.85 11.84
#